data_d2596ce4f89092cf4f45c8218f21a655
#
_entry.id   d2596ce4f89092cf4f45c8218f21a655
#
_cell.length_a   1.000
_cell.length_b   1.000
_cell.length_c   1.000
_cell.angle_alpha   90.00
_cell.angle_beta   90.00
_cell.angle_gamma   90.00
#
_symmetry.space_group_name_H-M   'P 1'
#
loop_
_entity.id
_entity.type
_entity.pdbx_description
1 polymer ?
#
loop_
_entity_poly.entity_id
_entity_poly.type
_entity_poly.pdbx_seq_one_letter_code
_entity_poly.pdbx_strand_id
1 'polypeptide(L)'
;FLNNMWIEFKNYQEKAIVDLKQKANELLDLEGNKICIFKAPTGSGKTLMMAEFLKRLIDSRIDGKKFSFIWIAVNKLHDQSRNSLKKYYDPLGIGLKCSYFEDLDDRKIGENEILFLNWASINKKGNLYVRANERDNNLSNIVVRTKEDGRIIILIIDESHHTSKAEKSK
;
A
#
# COMPACT_ATOMS: atom_id res chain seq x y z
N PHE A 1 4.07 -13.56 30.11
CA PHE A 1 5.21 -13.85 29.23
C PHE A 1 4.90 -13.31 27.84
N LEU A 2 5.27 -12.06 27.59
CA LEU A 2 5.31 -11.49 26.24
C LEU A 2 6.55 -12.10 25.57
N ASN A 3 6.35 -13.12 24.77
CA ASN A 3 7.31 -13.49 23.75
C ASN A 3 7.37 -12.29 22.81
N ASN A 4 8.37 -11.43 22.97
CA ASN A 4 8.78 -10.44 22.01
C ASN A 4 9.17 -11.19 20.72
N MET A 5 8.20 -11.42 19.86
CA MET A 5 8.44 -11.95 18.53
C MET A 5 8.94 -10.79 17.66
N TRP A 6 10.19 -10.36 17.97
CA TRP A 6 10.90 -9.48 17.05
C TRP A 6 11.20 -10.30 15.81
N ILE A 7 10.63 -9.93 14.68
CA ILE A 7 11.03 -10.52 13.42
C ILE A 7 12.42 -9.98 13.12
N GLU A 8 13.40 -10.87 13.13
CA GLU A 8 14.76 -10.56 12.71
C GLU A 8 14.83 -10.68 11.17
N PHE A 9 15.08 -9.56 10.51
CA PHE A 9 15.29 -9.55 9.08
C PHE A 9 16.68 -10.08 8.73
N LYS A 10 16.76 -10.91 7.70
CA LYS A 10 18.05 -11.31 7.13
C LYS A 10 18.79 -10.11 6.56
N ASN A 11 20.10 -10.17 6.51
CA ASN A 11 20.93 -9.05 6.02
C ASN A 11 20.47 -8.49 4.67
N TYR A 12 20.08 -9.35 3.72
CA TYR A 12 19.60 -8.90 2.43
C TYR A 12 18.24 -8.22 2.48
N GLN A 13 17.37 -8.65 3.40
CA GLN A 13 16.07 -8.02 3.62
C GLN A 13 16.23 -6.64 4.26
N GLU A 14 17.06 -6.56 5.29
CA GLU A 14 17.37 -5.30 5.97
C GLU A 14 17.95 -4.28 4.98
N LYS A 15 18.93 -4.69 4.18
CA LYS A 15 19.50 -3.84 3.14
C LYS A 15 18.44 -3.37 2.14
N ALA A 16 17.58 -4.27 1.67
CA ALA A 16 16.53 -3.93 0.72
C ALA A 16 15.51 -2.93 1.29
N ILE A 17 15.15 -3.06 2.57
CA ILE A 17 14.24 -2.14 3.26
C ILE A 17 14.89 -0.75 3.38
N VAL A 18 16.15 -0.68 3.76
CA VAL A 18 16.90 0.58 3.89
C VAL A 18 17.02 1.28 2.55
N ASP A 19 17.43 0.55 1.51
CA ASP A 19 17.60 1.10 0.15
C ASP A 19 16.25 1.61 -0.41
N LEU A 20 15.17 0.85 -0.20
CA LEU A 20 13.82 1.25 -0.63
C LEU A 20 13.35 2.51 0.09
N LYS A 21 13.56 2.59 1.40
CA LYS A 21 13.20 3.76 2.21
C LYS A 21 13.97 5.01 1.76
N GLN A 22 15.27 4.88 1.55
CA GLN A 22 16.09 5.98 1.06
C GLN A 22 15.57 6.46 -0.29
N LYS A 23 15.33 5.54 -1.22
CA LYS A 23 14.82 5.87 -2.56
C LYS A 23 13.44 6.51 -2.52
N ALA A 24 12.55 6.01 -1.68
CA ALA A 24 11.23 6.59 -1.51
C ALA A 24 11.31 8.03 -0.98
N ASN A 25 12.15 8.29 0.01
CA ASN A 25 12.35 9.64 0.53
C ASN A 25 12.89 10.60 -0.54
N GLU A 26 13.90 10.19 -1.32
CA GLU A 26 14.41 10.99 -2.44
C GLU A 26 13.30 11.35 -3.46
N LEU A 27 12.44 10.36 -3.80
CA LEU A 27 11.36 10.58 -4.75
C LEU A 27 10.22 11.45 -4.19
N LEU A 28 9.94 11.35 -2.90
CA LEU A 28 8.91 12.16 -2.22
C LEU A 28 9.29 13.65 -2.11
N ASP A 29 10.57 13.96 -2.21
CA ASP A 29 11.06 15.35 -2.22
C ASP A 29 11.04 15.99 -3.61
N LEU A 30 10.74 15.21 -4.66
CA LEU A 30 10.59 15.70 -6.02
C LEU A 30 9.14 16.02 -6.35
N GLU A 31 8.93 17.02 -7.22
CA GLU A 31 7.60 17.35 -7.72
C GLU A 31 7.02 16.29 -8.68
N GLY A 32 5.70 16.17 -8.71
CA GLY A 32 4.93 15.30 -9.60
C GLY A 32 4.92 13.82 -9.17
N ASN A 33 4.27 13.01 -9.99
CA ASN A 33 4.15 11.57 -9.73
C ASN A 33 5.46 10.86 -10.04
N LYS A 34 5.90 10.00 -9.13
CA LYS A 34 7.12 9.22 -9.25
C LYS A 34 6.85 7.74 -9.12
N ILE A 35 7.67 6.93 -9.76
CA ILE A 35 7.56 5.47 -9.75
C ILE A 35 8.87 4.88 -9.22
N CYS A 36 8.75 3.96 -8.27
CA CYS A 36 9.84 3.12 -7.80
C CYS A 36 9.48 1.65 -8.04
N ILE A 37 10.40 0.88 -8.58
CA ILE A 37 10.21 -0.55 -8.81
C ILE A 37 11.07 -1.32 -7.79
N PHE A 38 10.40 -2.03 -6.89
CA PHE A 38 11.04 -2.94 -5.94
C PHE A 38 11.00 -4.37 -6.48
N LYS A 39 12.18 -4.93 -6.73
CA LYS A 39 12.33 -6.31 -7.22
C LYS A 39 12.96 -7.18 -6.15
N ALA A 40 12.31 -8.29 -5.85
CA ALA A 40 12.84 -9.33 -4.98
C ALA A 40 12.39 -10.71 -5.45
N PRO A 41 13.19 -11.77 -5.24
CA PRO A 41 12.82 -13.12 -5.65
C PRO A 41 11.53 -13.59 -4.97
N THR A 42 10.82 -14.51 -5.62
CA THR A 42 9.68 -15.21 -5.00
C THR A 42 10.17 -15.94 -3.74
N GLY A 43 9.41 -15.87 -2.67
CA GLY A 43 9.78 -16.47 -1.39
C GLY A 43 10.81 -15.69 -0.57
N SER A 44 11.27 -14.53 -1.04
CA SER A 44 12.22 -13.67 -0.31
C SER A 44 11.62 -12.91 0.88
N GLY A 45 10.28 -12.96 1.05
CA GLY A 45 9.58 -12.18 2.06
C GLY A 45 9.20 -10.76 1.64
N LYS A 46 8.92 -10.54 0.34
CA LYS A 46 8.55 -9.21 -0.20
C LYS A 46 7.47 -8.51 0.60
N THR A 47 6.39 -9.21 0.93
CA THR A 47 5.26 -8.63 1.68
C THR A 47 5.69 -8.14 3.05
N LEU A 48 6.54 -8.92 3.74
CA LEU A 48 7.06 -8.57 5.05
C LEU A 48 8.05 -7.40 4.98
N MET A 49 8.95 -7.41 3.97
CA MET A 49 9.85 -6.28 3.72
C MET A 49 9.06 -5.00 3.42
N MET A 50 7.99 -5.10 2.64
CA MET A 50 7.12 -3.96 2.35
C MET A 50 6.39 -3.48 3.62
N ALA A 51 5.90 -4.39 4.46
CA ALA A 51 5.27 -4.03 5.72
C ALA A 51 6.21 -3.22 6.64
N GLU A 52 7.44 -3.68 6.79
CA GLU A 52 8.46 -2.96 7.56
C GLU A 52 8.87 -1.64 6.91
N PHE A 53 8.99 -1.62 5.58
CA PHE A 53 9.26 -0.40 4.84
C PHE A 53 8.22 0.69 5.10
N LEU A 54 6.93 0.36 5.01
CA LEU A 54 5.85 1.33 5.26
C LEU A 54 5.90 1.87 6.70
N LYS A 55 6.12 0.99 7.67
CA LYS A 55 6.32 1.39 9.08
C LYS A 55 7.47 2.38 9.21
N ARG A 56 8.65 2.05 8.68
CA ARG A 56 9.83 2.92 8.77
C ARG A 56 9.66 4.22 8.00
N LEU A 57 8.90 4.20 6.91
CA LEU A 57 8.60 5.40 6.13
C LEU A 57 7.79 6.40 6.95
N ILE A 58 6.73 5.97 7.61
CA ILE A 58 5.90 6.85 8.43
C ILE A 58 6.64 7.34 9.69
N ASP A 59 7.48 6.48 10.30
CA ASP A 59 8.23 6.82 11.51
C ASP A 59 9.38 7.79 11.26
N SER A 60 9.93 7.81 10.04
CA SER A 60 11.15 8.57 9.73
C SER A 60 10.91 9.98 9.22
N ARG A 61 9.69 10.36 8.90
CA ARG A 61 9.42 11.68 8.34
C ARG A 61 9.09 12.69 9.43
N ILE A 62 9.89 13.75 9.45
CA ILE A 62 9.76 14.89 10.40
C ILE A 62 9.23 16.16 9.72
N ASP A 63 8.97 16.12 8.41
CA ASP A 63 8.51 17.27 7.62
C ASP A 63 7.00 17.52 7.70
N GLY A 64 6.29 16.81 8.56
CA GLY A 64 4.84 16.92 8.74
C GLY A 64 4.00 16.32 7.62
N LYS A 65 4.61 15.69 6.60
CA LYS A 65 3.86 15.00 5.54
C LYS A 65 3.09 13.82 6.10
N LYS A 66 1.82 13.73 5.71
CA LYS A 66 0.90 12.66 6.12
C LYS A 66 0.60 11.76 4.94
N PHE A 67 0.63 10.45 5.17
CA PHE A 67 0.45 9.45 4.13
C PHE A 67 -0.84 8.68 4.26
N SER A 68 -1.40 8.35 3.11
CA SER A 68 -2.41 7.31 2.93
C SER A 68 -1.93 6.35 1.85
N PHE A 69 -2.29 5.09 1.95
CA PHE A 69 -1.76 4.04 1.09
C PHE A 69 -2.88 3.32 0.35
N ILE A 70 -2.60 2.92 -0.90
CA ILE A 70 -3.46 2.02 -1.66
C ILE A 70 -2.62 0.82 -2.07
N TRP A 71 -3.07 -0.37 -1.71
CA TRP A 71 -2.42 -1.63 -2.07
C TRP A 71 -3.30 -2.40 -3.04
N ILE A 72 -2.81 -2.58 -4.26
CA ILE A 72 -3.51 -3.29 -5.32
C ILE A 72 -2.77 -4.58 -5.64
N ALA A 73 -3.49 -5.69 -5.64
CA ALA A 73 -2.98 -6.99 -6.04
C ALA A 73 -3.94 -7.73 -6.96
N VAL A 74 -3.41 -8.69 -7.72
CA VAL A 74 -4.18 -9.54 -8.63
C VAL A 74 -4.70 -10.79 -7.91
N ASN A 75 -5.69 -11.49 -8.51
CA ASN A 75 -6.12 -12.83 -8.10
C ASN A 75 -6.44 -12.98 -6.59
N LYS A 76 -7.05 -11.97 -5.99
CA LYS A 76 -7.36 -11.93 -4.54
C LYS A 76 -6.13 -12.00 -3.62
N LEU A 77 -4.93 -11.82 -4.14
CA LEU A 77 -3.71 -11.74 -3.31
C LEU A 77 -3.73 -10.55 -2.35
N HIS A 78 -4.58 -9.55 -2.60
CA HIS A 78 -4.79 -8.43 -1.68
C HIS A 78 -5.28 -8.87 -0.30
N ASP A 79 -6.10 -9.93 -0.21
CA ASP A 79 -6.53 -10.50 1.08
C ASP A 79 -5.35 -11.12 1.84
N GLN A 80 -4.49 -11.86 1.12
CA GLN A 80 -3.29 -12.45 1.72
C GLN A 80 -2.32 -11.36 2.20
N SER A 81 -2.10 -10.35 1.38
CA SER A 81 -1.23 -9.21 1.74
C SER A 81 -1.78 -8.47 2.95
N ARG A 82 -3.10 -8.13 2.95
CA ARG A 82 -3.74 -7.48 4.08
C ARG A 82 -3.59 -8.29 5.38
N ASN A 83 -3.89 -9.56 5.33
CA ASN A 83 -3.82 -10.43 6.51
C ASN A 83 -2.37 -10.55 7.02
N SER A 84 -1.39 -10.62 6.11
CA SER A 84 0.02 -10.65 6.46
C SER A 84 0.48 -9.36 7.13
N LEU A 85 0.10 -8.20 6.58
CA LEU A 85 0.43 -6.90 7.16
C LEU A 85 -0.25 -6.73 8.52
N LYS A 86 -1.53 -7.05 8.62
CA LYS A 86 -2.27 -6.96 9.87
C LYS A 86 -1.67 -7.86 10.95
N LYS A 87 -1.34 -9.09 10.62
CA LYS A 87 -0.65 -10.03 11.53
C LYS A 87 0.70 -9.51 11.99
N TYR A 88 1.40 -8.74 11.16
CA TYR A 88 2.67 -8.11 11.51
C TYR A 88 2.48 -6.87 12.40
N TYR A 89 1.50 -6.01 12.08
CA TYR A 89 1.30 -4.73 12.75
C TYR A 89 0.60 -4.86 14.11
N ASP A 90 -0.45 -5.67 14.19
CA ASP A 90 -1.31 -5.74 15.39
C ASP A 90 -0.53 -6.09 16.67
N PRO A 91 0.36 -7.11 16.69
CA PRO A 91 1.12 -7.45 17.90
C PRO A 91 2.14 -6.39 18.30
N LEU A 92 2.60 -5.59 17.36
CA LEU A 92 3.61 -4.54 17.59
C LEU A 92 2.99 -3.19 17.95
N GLY A 93 1.66 -3.08 17.95
CA GLY A 93 0.96 -1.82 18.21
C GLY A 93 1.25 -0.74 17.18
N ILE A 94 1.57 -1.13 15.93
CA ILE A 94 1.88 -0.19 14.86
C ILE A 94 0.61 0.48 14.38
N GLY A 95 0.62 1.81 14.28
CA GLY A 95 -0.50 2.63 13.89
C GLY A 95 -0.82 2.63 12.38
N LEU A 96 -0.62 1.51 11.67
CA LEU A 96 -1.02 1.31 10.29
C LEU A 96 -2.31 0.49 10.24
N LYS A 97 -3.41 1.12 9.82
CA LYS A 97 -4.72 0.47 9.70
C LYS A 97 -4.84 -0.21 8.33
N CYS A 98 -5.21 -1.49 8.32
CA CYS A 98 -5.42 -2.27 7.10
C CYS A 98 -6.92 -2.39 6.82
N SER A 99 -7.40 -1.72 5.78
CA SER A 99 -8.82 -1.56 5.50
C SER A 99 -9.21 -2.10 4.12
N TYR A 100 -10.43 -2.60 4.04
CA TYR A 100 -11.14 -2.76 2.78
C TYR A 100 -11.92 -1.48 2.45
N PHE A 101 -12.47 -1.41 1.25
CA PHE A 101 -13.26 -0.27 0.79
C PHE A 101 -14.44 0.04 1.73
N GLU A 102 -15.09 -0.99 2.24
CA GLU A 102 -16.25 -0.90 3.13
C GLU A 102 -15.89 -0.41 4.55
N ASP A 103 -14.61 -0.51 4.92
CA ASP A 103 -14.12 -0.12 6.25
C ASP A 103 -13.73 1.37 6.33
N LEU A 104 -13.75 2.09 5.23
CA LEU A 104 -13.31 3.48 5.17
C LEU A 104 -14.28 4.42 5.91
N ASP A 105 -13.73 5.26 6.78
CA ASP A 105 -14.46 6.34 7.44
C ASP A 105 -14.54 7.57 6.53
N ASP A 106 -15.66 8.28 6.55
CA ASP A 106 -15.87 9.53 5.80
C ASP A 106 -15.57 9.43 4.29
N ARG A 107 -15.62 8.23 3.72
CA ARG A 107 -15.38 7.95 2.30
C ARG A 107 -14.03 8.47 1.79
N LYS A 108 -13.03 8.39 2.65
CA LYS A 108 -11.63 8.73 2.34
C LYS A 108 -10.68 7.76 3.05
N ILE A 109 -9.44 7.72 2.60
CA ILE A 109 -8.40 6.94 3.26
C ILE A 109 -7.80 7.80 4.36
N GLY A 110 -7.77 7.29 5.58
CA GLY A 110 -7.22 7.98 6.74
C GLY A 110 -5.70 8.12 6.71
N GLU A 111 -5.16 8.89 7.63
CA GLU A 111 -3.72 8.94 7.87
C GLU A 111 -3.22 7.57 8.33
N ASN A 112 -2.12 7.10 7.74
CA ASN A 112 -1.54 5.78 8.03
C ASN A 112 -2.55 4.63 7.84
N GLU A 113 -3.45 4.78 6.91
CA GLU A 113 -4.40 3.74 6.50
C GLU A 113 -4.03 3.18 5.12
N ILE A 114 -4.11 1.87 4.99
CA ILE A 114 -3.86 1.13 3.76
C ILE A 114 -5.18 0.59 3.24
N LEU A 115 -5.63 1.06 2.08
CA LEU A 115 -6.78 0.52 1.36
C LEU A 115 -6.34 -0.62 0.46
N PHE A 116 -6.84 -1.83 0.72
CA PHE A 116 -6.54 -3.02 -0.08
C PHE A 116 -7.60 -3.24 -1.16
N LEU A 117 -7.15 -3.38 -2.41
CA LEU A 117 -8.01 -3.53 -3.59
C LEU A 117 -7.56 -4.70 -4.47
N ASN A 118 -8.53 -5.39 -5.07
CA ASN A 118 -8.28 -6.37 -6.11
C ASN A 118 -8.22 -5.67 -7.48
N TRP A 119 -7.17 -5.92 -8.25
CA TRP A 119 -7.02 -5.37 -9.61
C TRP A 119 -8.23 -5.66 -10.51
N ALA A 120 -8.74 -6.90 -10.48
CA ALA A 120 -9.92 -7.27 -11.26
C ALA A 120 -11.18 -6.47 -10.90
N SER A 121 -11.27 -6.03 -9.64
CA SER A 121 -12.39 -5.21 -9.18
C SER A 121 -12.32 -3.77 -9.70
N ILE A 122 -11.12 -3.25 -9.91
CA ILE A 122 -10.92 -1.89 -10.43
C ILE A 122 -11.19 -1.82 -11.93
N ASN A 123 -10.82 -2.87 -12.68
CA ASN A 123 -10.87 -2.88 -14.15
C ASN A 123 -12.21 -3.34 -14.76
N LYS A 124 -13.14 -3.85 -13.97
CA LYS A 124 -14.44 -4.26 -14.49
C LYS A 124 -15.30 -3.03 -14.79
N LYS A 125 -15.67 -2.84 -16.07
CA LYS A 125 -16.70 -1.89 -16.46
C LYS A 125 -17.97 -2.18 -15.66
N GLY A 126 -18.42 -1.25 -14.86
CA GLY A 126 -19.61 -1.41 -14.03
C GLY A 126 -19.34 -1.80 -12.58
N ASN A 127 -18.09 -1.88 -12.14
CA ASN A 127 -17.77 -2.11 -10.73
C ASN A 127 -18.00 -0.85 -9.90
N LEU A 128 -18.44 -1.03 -8.65
CA LEU A 128 -18.64 0.04 -7.65
C LEU A 128 -17.45 0.98 -7.51
N TYR A 129 -16.23 0.48 -7.70
CA TYR A 129 -15.00 1.27 -7.57
C TYR A 129 -14.73 2.21 -8.76
N VAL A 130 -15.39 2.00 -9.89
CA VAL A 130 -15.13 2.70 -11.17
C VAL A 130 -16.33 3.50 -11.68
N ARG A 131 -17.55 3.23 -11.18
CA ARG A 131 -18.76 3.93 -11.64
C ARG A 131 -18.72 5.39 -11.25
N ALA A 132 -18.46 6.23 -12.24
CA ALA A 132 -18.48 7.70 -12.09
C ALA A 132 -19.87 8.26 -11.69
N ASN A 133 -20.95 7.48 -11.91
CA ASN A 133 -22.32 7.91 -11.69
C ASN A 133 -22.94 7.44 -10.38
N GLU A 134 -22.31 6.53 -9.65
CA GLU A 134 -22.78 6.16 -8.32
C GLU A 134 -22.09 7.09 -7.29
N ARG A 135 -22.87 8.04 -6.90
CA ARG A 135 -22.71 9.04 -5.87
C ARG A 135 -21.62 8.70 -4.86
N ASP A 136 -20.59 9.51 -4.85
CA ASP A 136 -19.68 9.72 -3.72
C ASP A 136 -18.77 8.55 -3.26
N ASN A 137 -19.06 7.30 -3.63
CA ASN A 137 -18.34 6.11 -3.14
C ASN A 137 -17.47 5.40 -4.18
N ASN A 138 -17.08 6.05 -5.27
CA ASN A 138 -16.11 5.46 -6.19
C ASN A 138 -14.66 5.76 -5.77
N LEU A 139 -13.72 4.94 -6.24
CA LEU A 139 -12.30 5.11 -5.92
C LEU A 139 -11.75 6.49 -6.29
N SER A 140 -12.21 7.06 -7.41
CA SER A 140 -11.77 8.40 -7.84
C SER A 140 -12.13 9.47 -6.81
N ASN A 141 -13.36 9.46 -6.31
CA ASN A 141 -13.81 10.42 -5.30
C ASN A 141 -13.10 10.20 -3.95
N ILE A 142 -12.84 8.96 -3.58
CA ILE A 142 -12.06 8.64 -2.38
C ILE A 142 -10.65 9.21 -2.49
N VAL A 143 -9.99 9.04 -3.64
CA VAL A 143 -8.65 9.60 -3.89
C VAL A 143 -8.67 11.13 -3.81
N VAL A 144 -9.65 11.77 -4.44
CA VAL A 144 -9.80 13.23 -4.39
C VAL A 144 -9.97 13.73 -2.96
N ARG A 145 -10.90 13.16 -2.19
CA ARG A 145 -11.11 13.53 -0.78
C ARG A 145 -9.88 13.32 0.09
N THR A 146 -9.18 12.22 -0.13
CA THR A 146 -7.94 11.92 0.60
C THR A 146 -6.87 12.97 0.34
N LYS A 147 -6.73 13.42 -0.92
CA LYS A 147 -5.80 14.49 -1.29
C LYS A 147 -6.23 15.85 -0.76
N GLU A 148 -7.51 16.17 -0.80
CA GLU A 148 -8.07 17.43 -0.25
C GLU A 148 -7.84 17.51 1.26
N ASP A 149 -7.78 16.39 1.95
CA ASP A 149 -7.44 16.29 3.37
C ASP A 149 -5.92 16.43 3.65
N GLY A 150 -5.14 16.81 2.63
CA GLY A 150 -3.72 17.10 2.74
C GLY A 150 -2.80 15.89 2.74
N ARG A 151 -3.29 14.69 2.36
CA ARG A 151 -2.50 13.46 2.38
C ARG A 151 -1.79 13.18 1.07
N ILE A 152 -0.61 12.64 1.18
CA ILE A 152 0.14 12.08 0.06
C ILE A 152 -0.28 10.62 -0.09
N ILE A 153 -0.73 10.24 -1.29
CA ILE A 153 -1.12 8.87 -1.58
C ILE A 153 0.05 8.12 -2.16
N ILE A 154 0.41 7.01 -1.50
CA ILE A 154 1.39 6.05 -2.00
C ILE A 154 0.65 4.82 -2.51
N LEU A 155 0.80 4.56 -3.81
CA LEU A 155 0.20 3.41 -4.47
C LEU A 155 1.23 2.28 -4.54
N ILE A 156 0.88 1.13 -3.98
CA ILE A 156 1.64 -0.11 -4.07
C ILE A 156 0.90 -1.06 -5.02
N ILE A 157 1.58 -1.49 -6.08
CA ILE A 157 1.06 -2.49 -7.02
C ILE A 157 1.88 -3.75 -6.83
N ASP A 158 1.26 -4.74 -6.20
CA ASP A 158 1.86 -6.04 -5.93
C ASP A 158 1.72 -6.96 -7.14
N GLU A 159 2.76 -7.74 -7.44
CA GLU A 159 2.78 -8.66 -8.59
C GLU A 159 2.51 -7.96 -9.94
N SER A 160 3.08 -6.77 -10.15
CA SER A 160 2.85 -5.94 -11.34
C SER A 160 3.14 -6.65 -12.68
N HIS A 161 3.98 -7.69 -12.68
CA HIS A 161 4.28 -8.49 -13.89
C HIS A 161 3.06 -9.27 -14.42
N HIS A 162 2.06 -9.56 -13.59
CA HIS A 162 0.80 -10.17 -14.03
C HIS A 162 -0.13 -9.18 -14.74
N THR A 163 0.02 -7.89 -14.48
CA THR A 163 -0.81 -6.85 -15.12
C THR A 163 -0.36 -6.54 -16.55
N SER A 164 0.94 -6.69 -16.84
CA SER A 164 1.52 -6.40 -18.16
C SER A 164 1.24 -7.48 -19.22
N LYS A 165 0.88 -8.70 -18.81
CA LYS A 165 0.56 -9.78 -19.76
C LYS A 165 -0.86 -9.69 -20.35
N ALA A 166 -1.76 -9.00 -19.68
CA ALA A 166 -3.13 -8.82 -20.14
C ALA A 166 -3.26 -7.87 -21.37
N GLU A 167 -2.25 -7.02 -21.59
CA GLU A 167 -2.24 -6.07 -22.72
C GLU A 167 -1.62 -6.64 -24.00
N LYS A 168 -0.95 -7.81 -23.95
CA LYS A 168 -0.29 -8.42 -25.11
C LYS A 168 -1.14 -9.49 -25.84
N SER A 169 -2.36 -9.72 -25.42
CA SER A 169 -3.27 -10.71 -26.03
C SER A 169 -4.52 -10.08 -26.68
N LYS A 170 -4.31 -8.94 -27.35
CA LYS A 170 -5.31 -8.37 -28.26
C LYS A 170 -4.68 -8.09 -29.62
#